data_4aac61596e5ce3878c08b856733e818b
#
_entry.id   4aac61596e5ce3878c08b856733e818b
#
_cell.length_a   1.000
_cell.length_b   1.000
_cell.length_c   1.000
_cell.angle_alpha   90.00
_cell.angle_beta   90.00
_cell.angle_gamma   90.00
#
_symmetry.space_group_name_H-M   'P 1'
#
loop_
_entity.id
_entity.type
_entity.pdbx_description
1 polymer ?
#
loop_
_entity_poly.entity_id
_entity_poly.type
_entity_poly.pdbx_seq_one_letter_code
_entity_poly.pdbx_strand_id
1 'polypeptide(L)'
;LGKKVGETIHPVSLLHSTKISPNKLNDIPAEVFESFVLKKLEDGVRRFHVTPMFFGPTAAILEYMPQRVEVMRATWPDLEVRISPCVVDLDDPGDERMAQILIDQIHASREKCGFTSPSIALVDHGAPRIKVTEVRNHLGEQVRRLLPECEFPQVVACSMERRDGDEYAFNEPLLERVIGTEGFRNEIIVSMLFASPGRHAGPGGDVAKICEEAAESHPDLQWQMSELVAGHDGIIDILAHRFAEGPPSDPVS
;
A
#
# COMPACT_ATOMS: atom_id res chain seq x y z
N LEU A 1 -2.23 -11.67 12.42
CA LEU A 1 -1.11 -12.38 11.80
C LEU A 1 -0.54 -13.42 12.77
N GLY A 2 -0.08 -13.04 13.98
CA GLY A 2 0.59 -13.94 14.90
C GLY A 2 -0.14 -15.25 15.18
N LYS A 3 -1.47 -15.22 15.41
CA LYS A 3 -2.28 -16.43 15.57
C LYS A 3 -2.25 -17.35 14.34
N LYS A 4 -2.14 -16.76 13.15
CA LYS A 4 -2.16 -17.50 11.88
C LYS A 4 -0.84 -18.18 11.57
N VAL A 5 0.28 -17.53 11.89
CA VAL A 5 1.63 -18.06 11.66
C VAL A 5 2.23 -18.80 12.87
N GLY A 6 1.58 -18.76 14.03
CA GLY A 6 2.06 -19.41 15.26
C GLY A 6 3.23 -18.70 15.94
N GLU A 7 3.46 -17.41 15.61
CA GLU A 7 4.61 -16.64 16.09
C GLU A 7 4.18 -15.35 16.81
N THR A 8 5.05 -14.83 17.66
CA THR A 8 4.85 -13.52 18.27
C THR A 8 5.23 -12.43 17.28
N ILE A 9 4.26 -11.60 16.91
CA ILE A 9 4.45 -10.50 15.97
C ILE A 9 4.59 -9.18 16.73
N HIS A 10 5.63 -8.43 16.38
CA HIS A 10 5.90 -7.09 16.91
C HIS A 10 5.69 -6.07 15.78
N PRO A 11 4.59 -5.29 15.82
CA PRO A 11 4.36 -4.25 14.82
C PRO A 11 5.35 -3.09 15.06
N VAL A 12 6.16 -2.81 14.05
CA VAL A 12 7.12 -1.71 14.06
C VAL A 12 6.98 -0.88 12.78
N SER A 13 7.30 0.40 12.84
CA SER A 13 7.43 1.25 11.66
C SER A 13 8.90 1.39 11.28
N LEU A 14 9.19 1.83 10.05
CA LEU A 14 10.58 2.13 9.68
C LEU A 14 11.02 3.48 10.20
N LEU A 15 10.15 4.51 10.10
CA LEU A 15 10.48 5.90 10.43
C LEU A 15 9.26 6.63 11.01
N HIS A 16 9.53 7.62 11.85
CA HIS A 16 8.59 8.69 12.25
C HIS A 16 7.37 8.32 13.11
N SER A 17 7.05 7.06 13.34
CA SER A 17 5.87 6.70 14.15
C SER A 17 5.97 7.15 15.62
N THR A 18 7.18 7.34 16.13
CA THR A 18 7.41 7.88 17.48
C THR A 18 6.85 9.29 17.69
N LYS A 19 6.49 9.99 16.61
CA LYS A 19 5.79 11.29 16.65
C LYS A 19 4.27 11.14 16.87
N ILE A 20 3.73 9.92 16.75
CA ILE A 20 2.30 9.64 16.96
C ILE A 20 2.08 9.47 18.46
N SER A 21 1.13 10.23 19.02
CA SER A 21 0.79 10.11 20.43
C SER A 21 0.21 8.71 20.75
N PRO A 22 0.64 8.07 21.86
CA PRO A 22 0.16 6.74 22.24
C PRO A 22 -1.36 6.60 22.35
N ASN A 23 -2.07 7.66 22.74
CA ASN A 23 -3.53 7.64 22.82
C ASN A 23 -4.25 7.38 21.48
N LYS A 24 -3.55 7.59 20.35
CA LYS A 24 -4.03 7.23 19.01
C LYS A 24 -3.73 5.77 18.64
N LEU A 25 -2.99 5.07 19.47
CA LEU A 25 -2.51 3.72 19.26
C LEU A 25 -2.93 2.79 20.44
N ASN A 26 -4.10 3.02 21.02
CA ASN A 26 -4.62 2.27 22.18
C ASN A 26 -3.63 2.28 23.36
N ASP A 27 -3.00 3.43 23.61
CA ASP A 27 -1.98 3.66 24.64
C ASP A 27 -0.71 2.79 24.51
N ILE A 28 -0.48 2.19 23.34
CA ILE A 28 0.74 1.46 23.02
C ILE A 28 1.70 2.41 22.30
N PRO A 29 2.88 2.70 22.84
CA PRO A 29 3.88 3.51 22.14
C PRO A 29 4.28 2.87 20.82
N ALA A 30 4.35 3.67 19.74
CA ALA A 30 4.85 3.18 18.47
C ALA A 30 6.36 2.92 18.56
N GLU A 31 6.79 1.77 18.07
CA GLU A 31 8.20 1.41 17.97
C GLU A 31 8.70 1.57 16.52
N VAL A 32 9.97 1.97 16.41
CA VAL A 32 10.70 2.04 15.15
C VAL A 32 11.59 0.82 15.02
N PHE A 33 11.68 0.26 13.83
CA PHE A 33 12.43 -0.97 13.52
C PHE A 33 13.82 -1.00 14.16
N GLU A 34 14.64 0.03 13.95
CA GLU A 34 16.00 0.09 14.47
C GLU A 34 16.03 0.04 16.01
N SER A 35 15.23 0.88 16.67
CA SER A 35 15.18 0.90 18.15
C SER A 35 14.68 -0.42 18.74
N PHE A 36 13.71 -1.04 18.09
CA PHE A 36 13.21 -2.36 18.47
C PHE A 36 14.29 -3.43 18.35
N VAL A 37 14.98 -3.49 17.19
CA VAL A 37 16.03 -4.49 16.97
C VAL A 37 17.18 -4.30 17.94
N LEU A 38 17.67 -3.07 18.16
CA LEU A 38 18.75 -2.77 19.11
C LEU A 38 18.41 -3.26 20.53
N LYS A 39 17.21 -2.94 21.01
CA LYS A 39 16.75 -3.42 22.32
C LYS A 39 16.74 -4.95 22.40
N LYS A 40 16.26 -5.63 21.36
CA LYS A 40 16.23 -7.10 21.31
C LYS A 40 17.62 -7.71 21.21
N LEU A 41 18.57 -7.06 20.54
CA LEU A 41 19.98 -7.46 20.51
C LEU A 41 20.63 -7.40 21.89
N GLU A 42 20.32 -6.38 22.70
CA GLU A 42 20.73 -6.27 24.11
C GLU A 42 20.13 -7.41 24.96
N ASP A 43 18.88 -7.81 24.67
CA ASP A 43 18.22 -8.97 25.29
C ASP A 43 18.79 -10.33 24.81
N GLY A 44 19.77 -10.34 23.91
CA GLY A 44 20.42 -11.57 23.39
C GLY A 44 19.75 -12.18 22.16
N VAL A 45 18.71 -11.57 21.58
CA VAL A 45 18.09 -12.03 20.33
C VAL A 45 19.02 -11.71 19.16
N ARG A 46 19.18 -12.64 18.21
CA ARG A 46 20.08 -12.50 17.05
C ARG A 46 19.39 -12.71 15.71
N ARG A 47 18.23 -13.33 15.69
CA ARG A 47 17.52 -13.66 14.47
C ARG A 47 16.17 -12.96 14.41
N PHE A 48 15.93 -12.26 13.31
CA PHE A 48 14.71 -11.51 13.05
C PHE A 48 14.15 -11.88 11.69
N HIS A 49 12.83 -12.04 11.61
CA HIS A 49 12.10 -12.18 10.38
C HIS A 49 11.19 -10.98 10.21
N VAL A 50 11.39 -10.21 9.16
CA VAL A 50 10.62 -9.01 8.83
C VAL A 50 9.65 -9.34 7.69
N THR A 51 8.36 -9.12 7.93
CA THR A 51 7.32 -9.23 6.91
C THR A 51 6.82 -7.82 6.59
N PRO A 52 7.21 -7.23 5.45
CA PRO A 52 6.86 -5.86 5.12
C PRO A 52 5.36 -5.73 4.79
N MET A 53 4.67 -4.81 5.44
CA MET A 53 3.34 -4.37 5.02
C MET A 53 3.45 -3.20 4.03
N PHE A 54 4.21 -3.41 2.96
CA PHE A 54 4.42 -2.50 1.85
C PHE A 54 3.89 -3.16 0.57
N PHE A 55 3.19 -2.38 -0.26
CA PHE A 55 2.65 -2.93 -1.52
C PHE A 55 3.75 -3.37 -2.47
N GLY A 56 4.87 -2.65 -2.51
CA GLY A 56 5.98 -2.97 -3.38
C GLY A 56 7.34 -2.51 -2.85
N PRO A 57 8.42 -2.73 -3.62
CA PRO A 57 9.81 -2.54 -3.19
C PRO A 57 10.20 -1.06 -3.17
N THR A 58 9.82 -0.37 -2.10
CA THR A 58 10.19 1.03 -1.86
C THR A 58 11.67 1.16 -1.48
N ALA A 59 12.23 2.39 -1.56
CA ALA A 59 13.56 2.69 -1.05
C ALA A 59 13.72 2.34 0.45
N ALA A 60 12.63 2.41 1.20
CA ALA A 60 12.63 2.05 2.62
C ALA A 60 12.96 0.56 2.84
N ILE A 61 12.47 -0.32 1.96
CA ILE A 61 12.71 -1.77 2.02
C ILE A 61 14.03 -2.14 1.35
N LEU A 62 14.31 -1.57 0.16
CA LEU A 62 15.47 -1.98 -0.64
C LEU A 62 16.81 -1.35 -0.20
N GLU A 63 16.76 -0.19 0.45
CA GLU A 63 17.99 0.56 0.77
C GLU A 63 18.10 0.87 2.25
N TYR A 64 17.11 1.56 2.81
CA TYR A 64 17.19 2.05 4.19
C TYR A 64 17.29 0.89 5.20
N MET A 65 16.39 -0.09 5.11
CA MET A 65 16.40 -1.21 6.06
C MET A 65 17.69 -2.04 5.97
N PRO A 66 18.16 -2.51 4.79
CA PRO A 66 19.45 -3.19 4.67
C PRO A 66 20.61 -2.36 5.20
N GLN A 67 20.68 -1.06 4.89
CA GLN A 67 21.73 -0.18 5.41
C GLN A 67 21.72 -0.12 6.95
N ARG A 68 20.54 -0.04 7.59
CA ARG A 68 20.45 -0.04 9.04
C ARG A 68 20.89 -1.37 9.65
N VAL A 69 20.54 -2.48 9.00
CA VAL A 69 20.99 -3.82 9.40
C VAL A 69 22.52 -3.91 9.36
N GLU A 70 23.16 -3.44 8.30
CA GLU A 70 24.64 -3.44 8.19
C GLU A 70 25.31 -2.58 9.25
N VAL A 71 24.75 -1.41 9.59
CA VAL A 71 25.24 -0.59 10.69
C VAL A 71 25.17 -1.34 12.02
N MET A 72 24.09 -2.08 12.27
CA MET A 72 23.96 -2.88 13.49
C MET A 72 24.92 -4.08 13.51
N ARG A 73 25.19 -4.72 12.37
CA ARG A 73 26.15 -5.82 12.22
C ARG A 73 27.58 -5.44 12.59
N ALA A 74 27.95 -4.17 12.47
CA ALA A 74 29.26 -3.69 12.93
C ALA A 74 29.50 -3.94 14.44
N THR A 75 28.44 -3.94 15.24
CA THR A 75 28.49 -4.22 16.70
C THR A 75 28.06 -5.65 17.04
N TRP A 76 27.12 -6.20 16.29
CA TRP A 76 26.58 -7.56 16.44
C TRP A 76 26.78 -8.36 15.14
N PRO A 77 27.98 -8.93 14.91
CA PRO A 77 28.30 -9.63 13.64
C PRO A 77 27.44 -10.88 13.38
N ASP A 78 26.84 -11.43 14.43
CA ASP A 78 25.95 -12.60 14.40
C ASP A 78 24.46 -12.23 14.18
N LEU A 79 24.17 -10.96 13.89
CA LEU A 79 22.81 -10.50 13.56
C LEU A 79 22.35 -11.07 12.19
N GLU A 80 21.28 -11.84 12.23
CA GLU A 80 20.57 -12.34 11.06
C GLU A 80 19.22 -11.62 10.93
N VAL A 81 19.01 -10.94 9.81
CA VAL A 81 17.72 -10.35 9.46
C VAL A 81 17.27 -10.93 8.11
N ARG A 82 16.11 -11.57 8.10
CA ARG A 82 15.45 -12.07 6.90
C ARG A 82 14.27 -11.18 6.59
N ILE A 83 14.12 -10.77 5.33
CA ILE A 83 13.03 -9.89 4.89
C ILE A 83 12.21 -10.66 3.86
N SER A 84 10.92 -10.88 4.15
CA SER A 84 9.98 -11.48 3.20
C SER A 84 9.70 -10.56 2.01
N PRO A 85 9.17 -11.09 0.90
CA PRO A 85 8.62 -10.27 -0.18
C PRO A 85 7.58 -9.26 0.32
N CYS A 86 7.37 -8.19 -0.44
CA CYS A 86 6.29 -7.23 -0.20
C CYS A 86 4.91 -7.86 -0.43
N VAL A 87 3.83 -7.13 -0.10
CA VAL A 87 2.45 -7.59 -0.28
C VAL A 87 2.20 -8.06 -1.72
N VAL A 88 2.65 -7.27 -2.70
CA VAL A 88 2.60 -7.64 -4.12
C VAL A 88 4.00 -8.04 -4.56
N ASP A 89 4.10 -9.21 -5.19
CA ASP A 89 5.32 -9.71 -5.79
C ASP A 89 5.15 -9.69 -7.32
N LEU A 90 5.93 -8.86 -8.01
CA LEU A 90 5.88 -8.77 -9.47
C LEU A 90 6.54 -9.97 -10.16
N ASP A 91 7.32 -10.77 -9.43
CA ASP A 91 7.91 -12.01 -9.94
C ASP A 91 6.88 -13.17 -9.93
N ASP A 92 5.76 -13.01 -9.20
CA ASP A 92 4.57 -13.86 -9.28
C ASP A 92 3.35 -13.08 -9.81
N PRO A 93 3.30 -12.77 -11.12
CA PRO A 93 2.23 -11.97 -11.71
C PRO A 93 0.86 -12.65 -11.69
N GLY A 94 0.80 -13.94 -11.39
CA GLY A 94 -0.43 -14.70 -11.21
C GLY A 94 -1.07 -14.57 -9.83
N ASP A 95 -0.40 -13.97 -8.86
CA ASP A 95 -0.97 -13.73 -7.54
C ASP A 95 -1.99 -12.57 -7.59
N GLU A 96 -3.26 -12.90 -7.55
CA GLU A 96 -4.39 -11.95 -7.66
C GLU A 96 -4.99 -11.58 -6.31
N ARG A 97 -4.45 -12.07 -5.19
CA ARG A 97 -5.05 -11.89 -3.86
C ARG A 97 -5.20 -10.41 -3.48
N MET A 98 -4.21 -9.57 -3.84
CA MET A 98 -4.30 -8.13 -3.56
C MET A 98 -5.33 -7.45 -4.48
N ALA A 99 -5.41 -7.84 -5.74
CA ALA A 99 -6.45 -7.36 -6.65
C ALA A 99 -7.86 -7.75 -6.16
N GLN A 100 -8.03 -8.96 -5.63
CA GLN A 100 -9.30 -9.40 -5.06
C GLN A 100 -9.73 -8.54 -3.87
N ILE A 101 -8.81 -8.17 -2.97
CA ILE A 101 -9.10 -7.22 -1.88
C ILE A 101 -9.63 -5.89 -2.44
N LEU A 102 -8.98 -5.34 -3.47
CA LEU A 102 -9.43 -4.10 -4.10
C LEU A 102 -10.81 -4.25 -4.74
N ILE A 103 -11.08 -5.38 -5.40
CA ILE A 103 -12.36 -5.69 -6.02
C ILE A 103 -13.48 -5.79 -4.98
N ASP A 104 -13.24 -6.48 -3.87
CA ASP A 104 -14.21 -6.61 -2.78
C ASP A 104 -14.57 -5.22 -2.22
N GLN A 105 -13.58 -4.34 -2.06
CA GLN A 105 -13.78 -2.96 -1.60
C GLN A 105 -14.50 -2.10 -2.64
N ILE A 106 -14.24 -2.31 -3.95
CA ILE A 106 -14.95 -1.63 -5.04
C ILE A 106 -16.43 -2.04 -5.03
N HIS A 107 -16.75 -3.33 -4.94
CA HIS A 107 -18.13 -3.81 -4.85
C HIS A 107 -18.84 -3.27 -3.62
N ALA A 108 -18.22 -3.31 -2.45
CA ALA A 108 -18.76 -2.75 -1.22
C ALA A 108 -19.05 -1.23 -1.35
N SER A 109 -18.16 -0.48 -2.01
CA SER A 109 -18.35 0.95 -2.26
C SER A 109 -19.50 1.23 -3.22
N ARG A 110 -19.59 0.45 -4.30
CA ARG A 110 -20.68 0.53 -5.27
C ARG A 110 -22.04 0.30 -4.61
N GLU A 111 -22.15 -0.76 -3.81
CA GLU A 111 -23.38 -1.10 -3.08
C GLU A 111 -23.78 0.00 -2.10
N LYS A 112 -22.81 0.50 -1.31
CA LYS A 112 -23.01 1.58 -0.33
C LYS A 112 -23.57 2.85 -0.95
N CYS A 113 -23.12 3.22 -2.16
CA CYS A 113 -23.52 4.44 -2.85
C CYS A 113 -24.70 4.24 -3.81
N GLY A 114 -25.07 3.00 -4.12
CA GLY A 114 -26.10 2.68 -5.11
C GLY A 114 -25.70 3.04 -6.54
N PHE A 115 -24.38 3.08 -6.84
CA PHE A 115 -23.89 3.37 -8.18
C PHE A 115 -24.24 2.23 -9.15
N THR A 116 -24.64 2.61 -10.37
CA THR A 116 -25.10 1.66 -11.38
C THR A 116 -23.93 1.10 -12.20
N SER A 117 -23.09 2.00 -12.72
CA SER A 117 -22.00 1.65 -13.62
C SER A 117 -20.80 2.58 -13.41
N PRO A 118 -20.18 2.55 -12.23
CA PRO A 118 -19.08 3.45 -11.89
C PRO A 118 -17.80 3.10 -12.65
N SER A 119 -17.06 4.12 -13.06
CA SER A 119 -15.66 3.99 -13.47
C SER A 119 -14.74 3.92 -12.24
N ILE A 120 -13.64 3.21 -12.37
CA ILE A 120 -12.70 2.95 -11.27
C ILE A 120 -11.40 3.72 -11.50
N ALA A 121 -11.06 4.61 -10.57
CA ALA A 121 -9.74 5.23 -10.46
C ALA A 121 -8.97 4.53 -9.33
N LEU A 122 -8.07 3.60 -9.66
CA LEU A 122 -7.16 2.98 -8.69
C LEU A 122 -6.02 3.95 -8.40
N VAL A 123 -5.98 4.49 -7.20
CA VAL A 123 -5.04 5.56 -6.83
C VAL A 123 -4.03 5.11 -5.77
N ASP A 124 -2.74 5.37 -6.05
CA ASP A 124 -1.67 5.33 -5.07
C ASP A 124 -1.17 6.75 -4.72
N HIS A 125 -0.22 6.82 -3.79
CA HIS A 125 0.40 8.10 -3.43
C HIS A 125 1.20 8.73 -4.59
N GLY A 126 1.78 7.89 -5.43
CA GLY A 126 2.87 8.24 -6.32
C GLY A 126 4.24 7.97 -5.65
N ALA A 127 5.24 7.67 -6.45
CA ALA A 127 6.52 7.19 -5.95
C ALA A 127 7.71 7.82 -6.68
N PRO A 128 8.86 7.97 -5.99
CA PRO A 128 10.10 8.39 -6.64
C PRO A 128 10.79 7.25 -7.41
N ARG A 129 10.26 6.01 -7.33
CA ARG A 129 10.82 4.81 -7.96
C ARG A 129 9.79 4.13 -8.85
N ILE A 130 10.19 3.87 -10.08
CA ILE A 130 9.35 3.23 -11.10
C ILE A 130 8.79 1.87 -10.64
N LYS A 131 9.57 1.05 -9.94
CA LYS A 131 9.14 -0.26 -9.44
C LYS A 131 7.91 -0.21 -8.52
N VAL A 132 7.70 0.88 -7.81
CA VAL A 132 6.49 1.05 -6.98
C VAL A 132 5.28 1.35 -7.86
N THR A 133 5.46 2.16 -8.89
CA THR A 133 4.40 2.46 -9.88
C THR A 133 4.06 1.22 -10.73
N GLU A 134 5.04 0.37 -11.03
CA GLU A 134 4.80 -0.92 -11.71
C GLU A 134 3.83 -1.80 -10.90
N VAL A 135 3.92 -1.80 -9.56
CA VAL A 135 2.96 -2.50 -8.69
C VAL A 135 1.54 -1.94 -8.86
N ARG A 136 1.38 -0.61 -8.82
CA ARG A 136 0.08 0.04 -9.06
C ARG A 136 -0.49 -0.34 -10.43
N ASN A 137 0.33 -0.26 -11.47
CA ASN A 137 -0.09 -0.57 -12.83
C ASN A 137 -0.47 -2.05 -12.97
N HIS A 138 0.32 -2.95 -12.39
CA HIS A 138 0.03 -4.38 -12.36
C HIS A 138 -1.33 -4.67 -11.70
N LEU A 139 -1.58 -4.09 -10.52
CA LEU A 139 -2.87 -4.22 -9.84
C LEU A 139 -4.02 -3.61 -10.65
N GLY A 140 -3.80 -2.47 -11.31
CA GLY A 140 -4.78 -1.85 -12.21
C GLY A 140 -5.18 -2.77 -13.36
N GLU A 141 -4.21 -3.47 -13.98
CA GLU A 141 -4.47 -4.45 -15.02
C GLU A 141 -5.22 -5.68 -14.50
N GLN A 142 -4.85 -6.19 -13.31
CA GLN A 142 -5.57 -7.30 -12.68
C GLN A 142 -7.03 -6.91 -12.36
N VAL A 143 -7.25 -5.75 -11.73
CA VAL A 143 -8.59 -5.24 -11.42
C VAL A 143 -9.42 -5.07 -12.69
N ARG A 144 -8.85 -4.46 -13.76
CA ARG A 144 -9.53 -4.27 -15.04
C ARG A 144 -9.94 -5.59 -15.68
N ARG A 145 -9.08 -6.60 -15.61
CA ARG A 145 -9.35 -7.92 -16.19
C ARG A 145 -10.40 -8.71 -15.41
N LEU A 146 -10.44 -8.55 -14.11
CA LEU A 146 -11.31 -9.33 -13.22
C LEU A 146 -12.69 -8.69 -13.04
N LEU A 147 -12.83 -7.38 -13.21
CA LEU A 147 -14.13 -6.71 -13.14
C LEU A 147 -14.90 -6.85 -14.47
N PRO A 148 -16.22 -7.09 -14.42
CA PRO A 148 -17.04 -7.15 -15.62
C PRO A 148 -17.20 -5.75 -16.26
N GLU A 149 -16.77 -5.59 -17.50
CA GLU A 149 -16.80 -4.30 -18.25
C GLU A 149 -18.20 -3.71 -18.34
N CYS A 150 -19.25 -4.55 -18.43
CA CYS A 150 -20.63 -4.08 -18.49
C CYS A 150 -21.10 -3.40 -17.19
N GLU A 151 -20.44 -3.66 -16.07
CA GLU A 151 -20.74 -3.05 -14.77
C GLU A 151 -19.74 -1.96 -14.37
N PHE A 152 -18.49 -2.07 -14.86
CA PHE A 152 -17.37 -1.18 -14.57
C PHE A 152 -16.68 -0.80 -15.90
N PRO A 153 -17.20 0.19 -16.62
CA PRO A 153 -16.82 0.43 -18.01
C PRO A 153 -15.36 0.88 -18.19
N GLN A 154 -14.78 1.49 -17.16
CA GLN A 154 -13.39 1.93 -17.21
C GLN A 154 -12.68 1.68 -15.89
N VAL A 155 -11.43 1.23 -15.97
CA VAL A 155 -10.50 1.11 -14.84
C VAL A 155 -9.19 1.77 -15.24
N VAL A 156 -8.78 2.80 -14.49
CA VAL A 156 -7.52 3.53 -14.69
C VAL A 156 -6.70 3.49 -13.42
N ALA A 157 -5.43 3.10 -13.53
CA ALA A 157 -4.46 3.24 -12.47
C ALA A 157 -3.80 4.63 -12.55
N CYS A 158 -3.81 5.37 -11.44
CA CYS A 158 -3.30 6.74 -11.38
C CYS A 158 -2.58 7.00 -10.06
N SER A 159 -1.81 8.07 -9.98
CA SER A 159 -1.20 8.52 -8.73
C SER A 159 -1.88 9.79 -8.21
N MET A 160 -1.86 9.96 -6.89
CA MET A 160 -2.33 11.19 -6.24
C MET A 160 -1.43 12.38 -6.62
N GLU A 161 -0.12 12.16 -6.58
CA GLU A 161 0.88 13.20 -6.90
C GLU A 161 2.14 12.61 -7.53
N ARG A 162 3.01 13.45 -8.06
CA ARG A 162 4.37 13.12 -8.48
C ARG A 162 5.33 14.27 -8.19
N ARG A 163 6.62 13.98 -8.17
CA ARG A 163 7.65 15.03 -8.16
C ARG A 163 7.71 15.74 -9.51
N ASP A 164 8.21 16.97 -9.49
CA ASP A 164 8.54 17.70 -10.72
C ASP A 164 9.68 17.01 -11.48
N GLY A 165 9.63 17.09 -12.80
CA GLY A 165 10.61 16.51 -13.71
C GLY A 165 10.06 15.36 -14.55
N ASP A 166 10.59 15.24 -15.78
CA ASP A 166 10.16 14.22 -16.73
C ASP A 166 10.54 12.81 -16.29
N GLU A 167 11.57 12.68 -15.46
CA GLU A 167 12.00 11.42 -14.87
C GLU A 167 10.97 10.80 -13.94
N TYR A 168 9.95 11.57 -13.47
CA TYR A 168 8.85 11.08 -12.64
C TYR A 168 7.54 10.92 -13.43
N ALA A 169 7.56 11.09 -14.76
CA ALA A 169 6.38 10.97 -15.61
C ALA A 169 5.75 9.56 -15.58
N PHE A 170 6.46 8.55 -15.12
CA PHE A 170 5.93 7.20 -14.95
C PHE A 170 4.78 7.13 -13.91
N ASN A 171 4.60 8.13 -13.06
CA ASN A 171 3.46 8.21 -12.14
C ASN A 171 2.15 8.65 -12.83
N GLU A 172 2.24 9.19 -14.06
CA GLU A 172 1.03 9.58 -14.80
C GLU A 172 0.15 8.35 -15.15
N PRO A 173 -1.17 8.57 -15.32
CA PRO A 173 -1.87 9.83 -15.10
C PRO A 173 -2.01 10.16 -13.62
N LEU A 174 -2.15 11.46 -13.29
CA LEU A 174 -2.53 11.90 -11.95
C LEU A 174 -4.05 11.87 -11.79
N LEU A 175 -4.53 11.60 -10.57
CA LEU A 175 -5.96 11.54 -10.25
C LEU A 175 -6.71 12.81 -10.68
N GLU A 176 -6.14 13.98 -10.42
CA GLU A 176 -6.71 15.29 -10.83
C GLU A 176 -6.90 15.43 -12.34
N ARG A 177 -6.13 14.68 -13.15
CA ARG A 177 -6.22 14.68 -14.61
C ARG A 177 -7.13 13.59 -15.15
N VAL A 178 -7.42 12.58 -14.36
CA VAL A 178 -8.36 11.50 -14.71
C VAL A 178 -9.80 11.95 -14.51
N ILE A 179 -10.09 12.53 -13.33
CA ILE A 179 -11.44 12.99 -13.00
C ILE A 179 -11.85 14.13 -13.94
N GLY A 180 -13.07 14.05 -14.47
CA GLY A 180 -13.61 15.01 -15.44
C GLY A 180 -13.31 14.68 -16.89
N THR A 181 -12.48 13.68 -17.19
CA THR A 181 -12.27 13.20 -18.57
C THR A 181 -13.43 12.31 -19.04
N GLU A 182 -13.45 11.96 -20.32
CA GLU A 182 -14.44 11.03 -20.86
C GLU A 182 -14.40 9.70 -20.12
N GLY A 183 -15.56 9.24 -19.64
CA GLY A 183 -15.70 8.04 -18.81
C GLY A 183 -15.49 8.29 -17.30
N PHE A 184 -14.96 9.44 -16.89
CA PHE A 184 -14.75 9.80 -15.47
C PHE A 184 -15.46 11.12 -15.12
N ARG A 185 -16.73 11.29 -15.54
CA ARG A 185 -17.54 12.50 -15.31
C ARG A 185 -18.78 12.28 -14.46
N ASN A 186 -19.18 11.03 -14.28
CA ASN A 186 -20.43 10.68 -13.59
C ASN A 186 -20.11 9.93 -12.30
N GLU A 187 -20.42 8.65 -12.24
CA GLU A 187 -20.15 7.79 -11.08
C GLU A 187 -18.70 7.30 -11.08
N ILE A 188 -17.94 7.60 -10.02
CA ILE A 188 -16.55 7.18 -9.87
C ILE A 188 -16.35 6.51 -8.52
N ILE A 189 -15.73 5.34 -8.50
CA ILE A 189 -15.13 4.77 -7.29
C ILE A 189 -13.63 5.02 -7.34
N VAL A 190 -13.13 5.76 -6.36
CA VAL A 190 -11.70 5.97 -6.14
C VAL A 190 -11.21 4.82 -5.26
N SER A 191 -10.64 3.80 -5.92
CA SER A 191 -10.10 2.62 -5.25
C SER A 191 -8.76 2.96 -4.60
N MET A 192 -8.71 2.90 -3.27
CA MET A 192 -7.62 3.42 -2.45
C MET A 192 -6.51 2.39 -2.27
N LEU A 193 -5.42 2.49 -3.03
CA LEU A 193 -4.20 1.68 -2.79
C LEU A 193 -3.36 2.30 -1.67
N PHE A 194 -3.98 2.38 -0.49
CA PHE A 194 -3.39 2.89 0.75
C PHE A 194 -3.64 1.90 1.88
N ALA A 195 -2.62 1.69 2.71
CA ALA A 195 -2.72 0.73 3.80
C ALA A 195 -3.64 1.22 4.92
N SER A 196 -3.45 2.44 5.41
CA SER A 196 -4.10 2.95 6.63
C SER A 196 -4.44 4.43 6.51
N PRO A 197 -5.37 4.94 7.33
CA PRO A 197 -5.69 6.36 7.37
C PRO A 197 -4.47 7.22 7.70
N GLY A 198 -4.39 8.38 7.05
CA GLY A 198 -3.30 9.32 7.23
C GLY A 198 -3.59 10.65 6.52
N ARG A 199 -2.55 11.46 6.37
CA ARG A 199 -2.63 12.76 5.71
C ARG A 199 -3.27 12.69 4.31
N HIS A 200 -2.94 11.64 3.55
CA HIS A 200 -3.32 11.52 2.15
C HIS A 200 -4.59 10.69 1.95
N ALA A 201 -4.86 9.75 2.87
CA ALA A 201 -5.93 8.75 2.75
C ALA A 201 -6.95 8.87 3.88
N GLY A 202 -8.22 8.80 3.54
CA GLY A 202 -9.34 8.92 4.45
C GLY A 202 -10.12 10.24 4.27
N PRO A 203 -11.19 10.43 5.04
CA PRO A 203 -12.02 11.64 4.98
C PRO A 203 -11.19 12.91 5.24
N GLY A 204 -11.30 13.91 4.34
CA GLY A 204 -10.55 15.16 4.41
C GLY A 204 -9.04 15.04 4.11
N GLY A 205 -8.57 13.88 3.67
CA GLY A 205 -7.22 13.68 3.17
C GLY A 205 -7.00 14.29 1.78
N ASP A 206 -5.74 14.25 1.30
CA ASP A 206 -5.40 14.92 0.04
C ASP A 206 -6.15 14.31 -1.16
N VAL A 207 -6.38 12.98 -1.19
CA VAL A 207 -7.20 12.33 -2.24
C VAL A 207 -8.64 12.83 -2.20
N ALA A 208 -9.24 12.98 -1.01
CA ALA A 208 -10.61 13.51 -0.88
C ALA A 208 -10.70 14.94 -1.41
N LYS A 209 -9.72 15.79 -1.12
CA LYS A 209 -9.68 17.17 -1.61
C LYS A 209 -9.60 17.25 -3.13
N ILE A 210 -8.77 16.41 -3.78
CA ILE A 210 -8.73 16.33 -5.24
C ILE A 210 -10.11 16.01 -5.80
N CYS A 211 -10.84 15.08 -5.20
CA CYS A 211 -12.19 14.72 -5.64
C CYS A 211 -13.20 15.83 -5.39
N GLU A 212 -13.12 16.52 -4.24
CA GLU A 212 -13.96 17.67 -3.88
C GLU A 212 -13.77 18.83 -4.86
N GLU A 213 -12.51 19.22 -5.16
CA GLU A 213 -12.17 20.25 -6.13
C GLU A 213 -12.63 19.91 -7.54
N ALA A 214 -12.53 18.64 -7.94
CA ALA A 214 -13.04 18.18 -9.22
C ALA A 214 -14.57 18.25 -9.30
N ALA A 215 -15.29 17.92 -8.21
CA ALA A 215 -16.74 18.00 -8.14
C ALA A 215 -17.26 19.45 -8.24
N GLU A 216 -16.50 20.44 -7.77
CA GLU A 216 -16.84 21.87 -7.96
C GLU A 216 -16.86 22.24 -9.45
N SER A 217 -15.97 21.64 -10.25
CA SER A 217 -15.86 21.90 -11.69
C SER A 217 -16.76 21.00 -12.56
N HIS A 218 -17.25 19.89 -11.98
CA HIS A 218 -18.08 18.89 -12.67
C HIS A 218 -19.33 18.56 -11.83
N PRO A 219 -20.43 19.33 -11.93
CA PRO A 219 -21.61 19.20 -11.08
C PRO A 219 -22.32 17.84 -11.12
N ASP A 220 -22.15 17.08 -12.21
CA ASP A 220 -22.74 15.74 -12.39
C ASP A 220 -21.85 14.63 -11.78
N LEU A 221 -20.65 14.97 -11.32
CA LEU A 221 -19.71 14.02 -10.72
C LEU A 221 -20.20 13.54 -9.36
N GLN A 222 -20.37 12.24 -9.26
CA GLN A 222 -20.58 11.52 -8.01
C GLN A 222 -19.36 10.63 -7.76
N TRP A 223 -18.79 10.71 -6.57
CA TRP A 223 -17.60 9.94 -6.25
C TRP A 223 -17.65 9.33 -4.87
N GLN A 224 -16.98 8.21 -4.71
CA GLN A 224 -16.81 7.51 -3.44
C GLN A 224 -15.40 6.92 -3.36
N MET A 225 -14.70 7.18 -2.27
CA MET A 225 -13.47 6.43 -1.95
C MET A 225 -13.83 5.06 -1.37
N SER A 226 -13.06 4.04 -1.77
CA SER A 226 -13.15 2.72 -1.12
C SER A 226 -12.57 2.77 0.30
N GLU A 227 -12.83 1.72 1.07
CA GLU A 227 -12.11 1.47 2.32
C GLU A 227 -10.61 1.25 2.05
N LEU A 228 -9.79 1.34 3.10
CA LEU A 228 -8.35 1.18 3.01
C LEU A 228 -7.95 -0.28 3.23
N VAL A 229 -6.86 -0.71 2.58
CA VAL A 229 -6.46 -2.11 2.48
C VAL A 229 -6.30 -2.82 3.82
N ALA A 230 -5.75 -2.16 4.84
CA ALA A 230 -5.53 -2.77 6.16
C ALA A 230 -6.84 -3.14 6.91
N GLY A 231 -7.97 -2.58 6.48
CA GLY A 231 -9.29 -2.95 7.01
C GLY A 231 -9.84 -4.28 6.50
N HIS A 232 -9.24 -4.85 5.45
CA HIS A 232 -9.69 -6.10 4.85
C HIS A 232 -8.94 -7.32 5.42
N ASP A 233 -9.66 -8.35 5.87
CA ASP A 233 -9.06 -9.53 6.51
C ASP A 233 -8.08 -10.27 5.59
N GLY A 234 -8.31 -10.27 4.29
CA GLY A 234 -7.46 -10.89 3.28
C GLY A 234 -6.00 -10.40 3.31
N ILE A 235 -5.72 -9.19 3.83
CA ILE A 235 -4.33 -8.72 3.95
C ILE A 235 -3.52 -9.60 4.91
N ILE A 236 -4.16 -10.14 5.94
CA ILE A 236 -3.50 -11.04 6.90
C ILE A 236 -3.11 -12.36 6.24
N ASP A 237 -3.92 -12.82 5.28
CA ASP A 237 -3.64 -14.04 4.52
C ASP A 237 -2.45 -13.85 3.59
N ILE A 238 -2.36 -12.71 2.92
CA ILE A 238 -1.20 -12.36 2.11
C ILE A 238 0.06 -12.29 2.98
N LEU A 239 0.02 -11.55 4.09
CA LEU A 239 1.18 -11.43 4.99
C LEU A 239 1.61 -12.77 5.58
N ALA A 240 0.68 -13.66 5.91
CA ALA A 240 0.99 -15.01 6.39
C ALA A 240 1.68 -15.85 5.31
N HIS A 241 1.24 -15.72 4.07
CA HIS A 241 1.87 -16.39 2.94
C HIS A 241 3.29 -15.86 2.68
N ARG A 242 3.47 -14.53 2.63
CA ARG A 242 4.80 -13.89 2.48
C ARG A 242 5.76 -14.29 3.61
N PHE A 243 5.26 -14.41 4.84
CA PHE A 243 6.04 -14.92 5.96
C PHE A 243 6.50 -16.36 5.72
N ALA A 244 5.63 -17.24 5.18
CA ALA A 244 5.94 -18.65 4.93
C ALA A 244 6.89 -18.86 3.75
N GLU A 245 6.85 -18.00 2.73
CA GLU A 245 7.80 -18.03 1.60
C GLU A 245 9.25 -17.77 2.05
N GLY A 246 9.42 -17.03 3.14
CA GLY A 246 10.74 -16.62 3.60
C GLY A 246 11.37 -15.53 2.72
N PRO A 247 12.67 -15.27 2.87
CA PRO A 247 13.37 -14.28 2.04
C PRO A 247 13.45 -14.76 0.58
N PRO A 248 13.49 -13.83 -0.40
CA PRO A 248 13.82 -14.15 -1.77
C PRO A 248 15.12 -14.95 -1.85
N SER A 249 15.24 -15.83 -2.83
CA SER A 249 16.37 -16.75 -2.99
C SER A 249 17.73 -16.06 -3.20
N ASP A 250 17.74 -14.78 -3.58
CA ASP A 250 18.96 -13.97 -3.66
C ASP A 250 19.04 -13.02 -2.47
N PRO A 251 20.09 -13.11 -1.62
CA PRO A 251 20.36 -12.07 -0.65
C PRO A 251 20.61 -10.77 -1.41
N VAL A 252 19.96 -9.72 -0.98
CA VAL A 252 20.26 -8.37 -1.48
C VAL A 252 21.74 -8.10 -1.15
N SER A 253 22.60 -8.29 -2.18
CA SER A 253 24.03 -8.00 -2.13
C SER A 253 24.27 -6.50 -2.22
#